data_da0380f17e6f328c6baac2621fcdb38b
#
_entry.id   da0380f17e6f328c6baac2621fcdb38b
#
_cell.length_a   1.000
_cell.length_b   1.000
_cell.length_c   1.000
_cell.angle_alpha   90.00
_cell.angle_beta   90.00
_cell.angle_gamma   90.00
#
_symmetry.space_group_name_H-M   'P 1'
#
loop_
_entity.id
_entity.type
_entity.pdbx_description
1 polymer ?
#
loop_
_entity_poly.entity_id
_entity_poly.type
_entity_poly.pdbx_seq_one_letter_code
_entity_poly.pdbx_strand_id
1 'polypeptide(L)'
;MDDDTFEKYRDSDELSKYIRGKIVNSDMYYILIDEVQYAITKDELKNPENIRLYNVLNGLMRLRNVDIYVTGSNSKMLTKDVLTAFRGRGDEIKIYPISFKEFYSLEGGDKSDAYEEYALYGGMPLVLSKKNDVEKMRYLQNLFTEVYFKDIEERYDIEMPGVLSELTDDLCSSVGSLTNASKIAKTLQSVKNIKVSSTTISRYLNYLIESFLFSNAKRYDVKGKKYFEYPSKYYCTDIGLRNARLNFRQQEETHIMENIIYNELLCREYSVDVGVVEIVETNAGERTKKQC
;
A
#
# COMPACT_ATOMS: atom_id res chain seq x y z
N MET A 1 6.10 -16.35 -10.87
CA MET A 1 7.28 -16.93 -10.18
C MET A 1 6.93 -17.73 -8.92
N ASP A 2 5.69 -17.64 -8.49
CA ASP A 2 5.19 -18.38 -7.33
C ASP A 2 4.78 -19.84 -7.62
N ASP A 3 4.70 -20.21 -8.89
CA ASP A 3 4.37 -21.59 -9.33
C ASP A 3 5.63 -22.47 -9.32
N ASP A 4 5.55 -23.65 -8.68
CA ASP A 4 6.62 -24.65 -8.58
C ASP A 4 7.20 -25.05 -9.95
N THR A 5 6.38 -25.00 -11.00
CA THR A 5 6.80 -25.28 -12.38
C THR A 5 7.87 -24.29 -12.87
N PHE A 6 7.89 -23.07 -12.31
CA PHE A 6 8.79 -21.98 -12.68
C PHE A 6 9.86 -21.69 -11.63
N GLU A 7 9.97 -22.49 -10.57
CA GLU A 7 10.91 -22.26 -9.47
C GLU A 7 12.37 -22.08 -9.96
N LYS A 8 12.81 -22.86 -10.95
CA LYS A 8 14.15 -22.73 -11.54
C LYS A 8 14.41 -21.35 -12.16
N TYR A 9 13.39 -20.60 -12.56
CA TYR A 9 13.51 -19.26 -13.14
C TYR A 9 13.55 -18.16 -12.09
N ARG A 10 13.54 -18.50 -10.79
CA ARG A 10 13.93 -17.59 -9.72
C ARG A 10 15.43 -17.27 -9.80
N ASP A 11 16.22 -18.12 -10.45
CA ASP A 11 17.58 -17.77 -10.86
C ASP A 11 17.55 -16.85 -12.08
N SER A 12 18.14 -15.66 -11.96
CA SER A 12 18.09 -14.63 -12.98
C SER A 12 18.77 -15.04 -14.29
N ASP A 13 19.79 -15.91 -14.25
CA ASP A 13 20.49 -16.39 -15.43
C ASP A 13 19.65 -17.44 -16.18
N GLU A 14 19.00 -18.34 -15.47
CA GLU A 14 18.08 -19.32 -16.04
C GLU A 14 16.84 -18.63 -16.64
N LEU A 15 16.31 -17.60 -15.97
CA LEU A 15 15.25 -16.75 -16.52
C LEU A 15 15.68 -16.10 -17.83
N SER A 16 16.86 -15.51 -17.86
CA SER A 16 17.42 -14.88 -19.08
C SER A 16 17.54 -15.85 -20.23
N LYS A 17 18.09 -17.05 -19.99
CA LYS A 17 18.23 -18.12 -21.01
C LYS A 17 16.87 -18.54 -21.55
N TYR A 18 15.92 -18.77 -20.66
CA TYR A 18 14.55 -19.16 -21.02
C TYR A 18 13.88 -18.14 -21.94
N ILE A 19 13.88 -16.87 -21.52
CA ILE A 19 13.26 -15.77 -22.27
C ILE A 19 13.93 -15.64 -23.64
N ARG A 20 15.27 -15.59 -23.71
CA ARG A 20 16.00 -15.48 -24.98
C ARG A 20 15.77 -16.66 -25.91
N GLY A 21 15.62 -17.85 -25.34
CA GLY A 21 15.32 -19.06 -26.12
C GLY A 21 13.91 -19.07 -26.72
N LYS A 22 12.99 -18.24 -26.21
CA LYS A 22 11.63 -18.08 -26.74
C LYS A 22 11.55 -17.02 -27.86
N ILE A 23 12.52 -16.13 -27.96
CA ILE A 23 12.58 -15.08 -28.97
C ILE A 23 13.26 -15.68 -30.21
N VAL A 24 12.46 -16.18 -31.14
CA VAL A 24 12.95 -16.96 -32.30
C VAL A 24 12.85 -16.22 -33.63
N ASN A 25 12.15 -15.10 -33.69
CA ASN A 25 11.94 -14.30 -34.89
C ASN A 25 11.88 -12.80 -34.56
N SER A 26 11.52 -11.97 -35.55
CA SER A 26 11.39 -10.51 -35.41
C SER A 26 10.02 -10.02 -34.93
N ASP A 27 9.09 -10.93 -34.60
CA ASP A 27 7.77 -10.56 -34.09
C ASP A 27 7.89 -9.89 -32.73
N MET A 28 6.88 -9.11 -32.33
CA MET A 28 6.84 -8.46 -31.03
C MET A 28 6.54 -9.48 -29.94
N TYR A 29 7.37 -9.52 -28.91
CA TYR A 29 7.22 -10.38 -27.74
C TYR A 29 6.86 -9.54 -26.53
N TYR A 30 5.79 -9.93 -25.83
CA TYR A 30 5.38 -9.37 -24.55
C TYR A 30 5.80 -10.33 -23.44
N ILE A 31 6.67 -9.87 -22.54
CA ILE A 31 7.21 -10.65 -21.45
C ILE A 31 6.57 -10.18 -20.15
N LEU A 32 5.78 -11.04 -19.52
CA LEU A 32 5.11 -10.78 -18.26
C LEU A 32 5.78 -11.60 -17.17
N ILE A 33 6.36 -10.91 -16.16
CA ILE A 33 7.03 -11.53 -15.02
C ILE A 33 6.28 -11.14 -13.77
N ASP A 34 5.54 -12.08 -13.22
CA ASP A 34 4.76 -11.88 -12.02
C ASP A 34 5.60 -12.17 -10.77
N GLU A 35 5.39 -11.38 -9.69
CA GLU A 35 6.08 -11.50 -8.41
C GLU A 35 7.61 -11.52 -8.57
N VAL A 36 8.13 -10.50 -9.24
CA VAL A 36 9.55 -10.38 -9.64
C VAL A 36 10.52 -10.44 -8.45
N GLN A 37 10.08 -10.13 -7.24
CA GLN A 37 10.89 -10.19 -6.03
C GLN A 37 11.39 -11.60 -5.68
N TYR A 38 10.70 -12.66 -6.14
CA TYR A 38 11.18 -14.03 -5.91
C TYR A 38 12.48 -14.37 -6.66
N ALA A 39 12.84 -13.56 -7.66
CA ALA A 39 14.11 -13.69 -8.36
C ALA A 39 15.25 -12.85 -7.75
N ILE A 40 15.02 -12.24 -6.58
CA ILE A 40 16.01 -11.42 -5.86
C ILE A 40 16.32 -12.09 -4.53
N THR A 41 17.59 -12.36 -4.29
CA THR A 41 18.03 -13.02 -3.06
C THR A 41 18.10 -12.04 -1.88
N LYS A 42 17.99 -12.58 -0.64
CA LYS A 42 18.12 -11.76 0.58
C LYS A 42 19.47 -11.01 0.65
N ASP A 43 20.53 -11.55 0.08
CA ASP A 43 21.84 -10.88 0.06
C ASP A 43 21.91 -9.76 -0.98
N GLU A 44 21.24 -9.93 -2.12
CA GLU A 44 21.11 -8.84 -3.12
C GLU A 44 20.28 -7.67 -2.58
N LEU A 45 19.28 -7.92 -1.73
CA LEU A 45 18.51 -6.86 -1.07
C LEU A 45 19.34 -5.97 -0.14
N LYS A 46 20.44 -6.49 0.42
CA LYS A 46 21.38 -5.69 1.21
C LYS A 46 22.23 -4.75 0.37
N ASN A 47 22.38 -5.06 -0.92
CA ASN A 47 23.20 -4.31 -1.88
C ASN A 47 22.41 -4.08 -3.18
N PRO A 48 21.44 -3.15 -3.20
CA PRO A 48 20.51 -2.97 -4.34
C PRO A 48 21.19 -2.66 -5.67
N GLU A 49 22.39 -2.09 -5.65
CA GLU A 49 23.17 -1.79 -6.85
C GLU A 49 23.63 -3.06 -7.62
N ASN A 50 23.64 -4.22 -6.95
CA ASN A 50 24.16 -5.49 -7.48
C ASN A 50 23.06 -6.52 -7.79
N ILE A 51 21.79 -6.14 -7.85
CA ILE A 51 20.69 -7.05 -8.15
C ILE A 51 20.84 -7.56 -9.59
N ARG A 52 21.13 -8.85 -9.75
CA ARG A 52 21.37 -9.51 -11.06
C ARG A 52 20.15 -9.43 -11.97
N LEU A 53 18.97 -9.55 -11.42
CA LEU A 53 17.72 -9.46 -12.15
C LEU A 53 17.62 -8.14 -12.95
N TYR A 54 18.01 -7.01 -12.38
CA TYR A 54 17.97 -5.71 -13.07
C TYR A 54 18.90 -5.68 -14.28
N ASN A 55 20.04 -6.36 -14.19
CA ASN A 55 20.97 -6.48 -15.32
C ASN A 55 20.36 -7.34 -16.45
N VAL A 56 19.65 -8.41 -16.10
CA VAL A 56 18.94 -9.26 -17.05
C VAL A 56 17.84 -8.47 -17.76
N LEU A 57 16.98 -7.77 -17.02
CA LEU A 57 15.90 -6.95 -17.57
C LEU A 57 16.46 -5.83 -18.47
N ASN A 58 17.52 -5.13 -18.03
CA ASN A 58 18.20 -4.13 -18.85
C ASN A 58 18.78 -4.72 -20.16
N GLY A 59 19.27 -5.96 -20.09
CA GLY A 59 19.78 -6.68 -21.26
C GLY A 59 18.66 -7.07 -22.24
N LEU A 60 17.49 -7.42 -21.75
CA LEU A 60 16.31 -7.75 -22.55
C LEU A 60 15.68 -6.50 -23.18
N MET A 61 15.60 -5.38 -22.46
CA MET A 61 15.09 -4.09 -22.98
C MET A 61 15.93 -3.49 -24.13
N ARG A 62 17.11 -4.04 -24.42
CA ARG A 62 17.89 -3.65 -25.62
C ARG A 62 17.37 -4.30 -26.91
N LEU A 63 16.57 -5.33 -26.79
CA LEU A 63 15.92 -5.98 -27.93
C LEU A 63 14.78 -5.10 -28.42
N ARG A 64 14.76 -4.81 -29.73
CA ARG A 64 13.77 -3.88 -30.32
C ARG A 64 12.36 -4.43 -30.42
N ASN A 65 12.24 -5.74 -30.33
CA ASN A 65 11.00 -6.50 -30.48
C ASN A 65 10.53 -7.14 -29.16
N VAL A 66 10.89 -6.52 -28.03
CA VAL A 66 10.52 -7.00 -26.70
C VAL A 66 9.93 -5.85 -25.88
N ASP A 67 8.79 -6.12 -25.28
CA ASP A 67 8.18 -5.27 -24.25
C ASP A 67 8.04 -6.08 -22.95
N ILE A 68 8.39 -5.49 -21.79
CA ILE A 68 8.51 -6.20 -20.53
C ILE A 68 7.61 -5.57 -19.48
N TYR A 69 6.76 -6.39 -18.89
CA TYR A 69 5.91 -6.04 -17.76
C TYR A 69 6.35 -6.85 -16.55
N VAL A 70 6.62 -6.18 -15.45
CA VAL A 70 6.99 -6.81 -14.18
C VAL A 70 5.98 -6.42 -13.11
N THR A 71 5.56 -7.36 -12.29
CA THR A 71 4.72 -7.10 -11.13
C THR A 71 5.46 -7.44 -9.83
N GLY A 72 4.99 -6.88 -8.74
CA GLY A 72 5.48 -7.21 -7.40
C GLY A 72 4.62 -6.56 -6.34
N SER A 73 4.51 -7.24 -5.21
CA SER A 73 3.69 -6.83 -4.07
C SER A 73 4.39 -5.86 -3.10
N ASN A 74 5.56 -5.31 -3.47
CA ASN A 74 6.32 -4.41 -2.62
C ASN A 74 6.73 -3.13 -3.36
N SER A 75 6.29 -1.97 -2.84
CA SER A 75 6.60 -0.66 -3.41
C SER A 75 8.09 -0.36 -3.46
N LYS A 76 8.86 -0.78 -2.44
CA LYS A 76 10.30 -0.49 -2.36
C LYS A 76 11.08 -1.16 -3.49
N MET A 77 10.66 -2.36 -3.90
CA MET A 77 11.34 -3.11 -4.96
C MET A 77 10.97 -2.64 -6.36
N LEU A 78 9.86 -1.91 -6.51
CA LEU A 78 9.36 -1.50 -7.83
C LEU A 78 9.60 -0.01 -8.12
N THR A 79 9.68 0.87 -7.11
CA THR A 79 9.63 2.31 -7.37
C THR A 79 10.99 3.00 -7.50
N LYS A 80 11.84 2.98 -6.49
CA LYS A 80 13.09 3.78 -6.53
C LYS A 80 14.26 3.03 -7.15
N ASP A 81 14.42 1.78 -6.77
CA ASP A 81 15.60 1.00 -7.19
C ASP A 81 15.42 0.52 -8.64
N VAL A 82 14.20 0.13 -9.02
CA VAL A 82 13.87 -0.30 -10.39
C VAL A 82 13.93 0.87 -11.37
N LEU A 83 13.30 2.02 -11.06
CA LEU A 83 13.36 3.19 -11.93
C LEU A 83 14.79 3.72 -12.10
N THR A 84 15.58 3.69 -11.02
CA THR A 84 17.00 4.06 -11.06
C THR A 84 17.82 3.05 -11.86
N ALA A 85 17.59 1.74 -11.64
CA ALA A 85 18.25 0.68 -12.39
C ALA A 85 17.91 0.71 -13.88
N PHE A 86 16.68 1.06 -14.22
CA PHE A 86 16.25 1.17 -15.62
C PHE A 86 16.52 2.53 -16.26
N ARG A 87 17.08 3.48 -15.51
CA ARG A 87 17.53 4.79 -16.03
C ARG A 87 16.43 5.53 -16.80
N GLY A 88 15.21 5.51 -16.29
CA GLY A 88 14.05 6.16 -16.91
C GLY A 88 13.50 5.47 -18.17
N ARG A 89 13.74 4.17 -18.34
CA ARG A 89 13.21 3.38 -19.48
C ARG A 89 11.94 2.60 -19.16
N GLY A 90 11.35 2.81 -18.02
CA GLY A 90 10.12 2.14 -17.62
C GLY A 90 9.14 3.12 -17.01
N ASP A 91 7.87 2.83 -17.15
CA ASP A 91 6.76 3.54 -16.53
C ASP A 91 6.17 2.71 -15.39
N GLU A 92 5.76 3.37 -14.32
CA GLU A 92 5.07 2.73 -13.20
C GLU A 92 3.56 2.76 -13.45
N ILE A 93 2.93 1.58 -13.43
CA ILE A 93 1.48 1.45 -13.47
C ILE A 93 1.00 1.03 -12.09
N LYS A 94 0.30 1.93 -11.40
CA LYS A 94 -0.30 1.65 -10.08
C LYS A 94 -1.69 1.06 -10.26
N ILE A 95 -1.90 -0.12 -9.67
CA ILE A 95 -3.20 -0.78 -9.64
C ILE A 95 -3.78 -0.63 -8.25
N TYR A 96 -4.91 0.05 -8.15
CA TYR A 96 -5.65 0.26 -6.92
C TYR A 96 -6.80 -0.74 -6.79
N PRO A 97 -7.35 -0.98 -5.58
CA PRO A 97 -8.67 -1.57 -5.43
C PRO A 97 -9.70 -0.82 -6.28
N ILE A 98 -10.80 -1.47 -6.62
CA ILE A 98 -11.89 -0.88 -7.40
C ILE A 98 -12.38 0.39 -6.67
N SER A 99 -12.38 1.54 -7.37
CA SER A 99 -12.89 2.80 -6.85
C SER A 99 -14.41 2.76 -6.67
N PHE A 100 -14.97 3.65 -5.86
CA PHE A 100 -16.44 3.72 -5.72
C PHE A 100 -17.14 3.97 -7.07
N LYS A 101 -16.53 4.76 -7.94
CA LYS A 101 -17.07 4.99 -9.29
C LYS A 101 -17.17 3.70 -10.11
N GLU A 102 -16.12 2.89 -10.10
CA GLU A 102 -16.08 1.61 -10.81
C GLU A 102 -17.04 0.61 -10.17
N PHE A 103 -17.07 0.52 -8.84
CA PHE A 103 -18.01 -0.30 -8.09
C PHE A 103 -19.47 0.02 -8.47
N TYR A 104 -19.86 1.29 -8.41
CA TYR A 104 -21.20 1.73 -8.76
C TYR A 104 -21.54 1.47 -10.23
N SER A 105 -20.55 1.54 -11.12
CA SER A 105 -20.75 1.22 -12.54
C SER A 105 -21.03 -0.27 -12.79
N LEU A 106 -20.57 -1.14 -11.90
CA LEU A 106 -20.77 -2.60 -11.98
C LEU A 106 -22.07 -3.03 -11.31
N GLU A 107 -22.33 -2.53 -10.10
CA GLU A 107 -23.49 -2.92 -9.30
C GLU A 107 -24.78 -2.18 -9.70
N GLY A 108 -24.71 -0.89 -10.02
CA GLY A 108 -25.85 -0.05 -10.34
C GLY A 108 -26.74 0.21 -9.12
N GLY A 109 -28.04 0.38 -9.35
CA GLY A 109 -29.05 0.55 -8.30
C GLY A 109 -29.08 1.95 -7.69
N ASP A 110 -29.55 2.07 -6.44
CA ASP A 110 -29.51 3.32 -5.70
C ASP A 110 -28.09 3.65 -5.28
N LYS A 111 -27.71 4.92 -5.44
CA LYS A 111 -26.34 5.35 -5.20
C LYS A 111 -25.97 5.38 -3.71
N SER A 112 -26.95 5.63 -2.84
CA SER A 112 -26.74 5.63 -1.39
C SER A 112 -26.52 4.21 -0.88
N ASP A 113 -27.34 3.27 -1.32
CA ASP A 113 -27.22 1.86 -0.96
C ASP A 113 -25.88 1.29 -1.45
N ALA A 114 -25.50 1.61 -2.69
CA ALA A 114 -24.21 1.21 -3.25
C ALA A 114 -23.02 1.81 -2.47
N TYR A 115 -23.16 3.07 -2.00
CA TYR A 115 -22.12 3.69 -1.17
C TYR A 115 -22.01 3.02 0.21
N GLU A 116 -23.14 2.69 0.85
CA GLU A 116 -23.15 1.98 2.13
C GLU A 116 -22.47 0.61 2.02
N GLU A 117 -22.76 -0.12 0.94
CA GLU A 117 -22.12 -1.40 0.67
C GLU A 117 -20.61 -1.24 0.42
N TYR A 118 -20.21 -0.28 -0.40
CA TYR A 118 -18.81 0.01 -0.65
C TYR A 118 -18.07 0.47 0.62
N ALA A 119 -18.68 1.31 1.44
CA ALA A 119 -18.14 1.77 2.71
C ALA A 119 -17.94 0.60 3.72
N LEU A 120 -18.74 -0.45 3.58
CA LEU A 120 -18.66 -1.65 4.43
C LEU A 120 -17.62 -2.66 3.92
N TYR A 121 -17.65 -2.98 2.62
CA TYR A 121 -16.89 -4.10 2.05
C TYR A 121 -15.71 -3.67 1.17
N GLY A 122 -15.58 -2.38 0.85
CA GLY A 122 -14.48 -1.86 0.04
C GLY A 122 -14.53 -2.25 -1.43
N GLY A 123 -13.37 -2.13 -2.08
CA GLY A 123 -13.20 -2.33 -3.52
C GLY A 123 -12.30 -3.52 -3.89
N MET A 124 -12.09 -4.51 -3.00
CA MET A 124 -11.35 -5.71 -3.37
C MET A 124 -12.14 -6.51 -4.42
N PRO A 125 -11.58 -6.78 -5.64
CA PRO A 125 -12.36 -7.28 -6.78
C PRO A 125 -13.16 -8.55 -6.50
N LEU A 126 -12.61 -9.50 -5.75
CA LEU A 126 -13.28 -10.77 -5.46
C LEU A 126 -14.44 -10.64 -4.45
N VAL A 127 -14.57 -9.50 -3.76
CA VAL A 127 -15.74 -9.23 -2.90
C VAL A 127 -17.03 -9.25 -3.72
N LEU A 128 -16.99 -8.65 -4.92
CA LEU A 128 -18.15 -8.59 -5.84
C LEU A 128 -18.67 -9.98 -6.26
N SER A 129 -17.80 -10.99 -6.25
CA SER A 129 -18.18 -12.36 -6.57
C SER A 129 -18.81 -13.13 -5.42
N LYS A 130 -18.82 -12.57 -4.20
CA LYS A 130 -19.38 -13.24 -3.01
C LYS A 130 -20.89 -13.07 -2.94
N LYS A 131 -21.58 -14.14 -2.55
CA LYS A 131 -23.05 -14.24 -2.63
C LYS A 131 -23.78 -13.54 -1.48
N ASN A 132 -23.11 -13.38 -0.33
CA ASN A 132 -23.73 -12.83 0.87
C ASN A 132 -22.70 -12.20 1.80
N ASP A 133 -23.17 -11.45 2.77
CA ASP A 133 -22.32 -10.67 3.70
C ASP A 133 -21.34 -11.55 4.48
N VAL A 134 -21.75 -12.75 4.89
CA VAL A 134 -20.88 -13.66 5.64
C VAL A 134 -19.69 -14.10 4.78
N GLU A 135 -19.91 -14.37 3.50
CA GLU A 135 -18.85 -14.72 2.55
C GLU A 135 -17.93 -13.53 2.27
N LYS A 136 -18.49 -12.32 2.13
CA LYS A 136 -17.73 -11.07 1.95
C LYS A 136 -16.82 -10.82 3.15
N MET A 137 -17.38 -10.83 4.36
CA MET A 137 -16.63 -10.62 5.60
C MET A 137 -15.52 -11.65 5.79
N ARG A 138 -15.82 -12.93 5.62
CA ARG A 138 -14.84 -14.02 5.75
C ARG A 138 -13.71 -13.89 4.73
N TYR A 139 -14.04 -13.57 3.49
CA TYR A 139 -13.05 -13.36 2.44
C TYR A 139 -12.09 -12.22 2.80
N LEU A 140 -12.62 -11.06 3.22
CA LEU A 140 -11.80 -9.90 3.59
C LEU A 140 -10.93 -10.16 4.83
N GLN A 141 -11.46 -10.88 5.83
CA GLN A 141 -10.69 -11.26 7.02
C GLN A 141 -9.53 -12.22 6.66
N ASN A 142 -9.80 -13.22 5.81
CA ASN A 142 -8.77 -14.14 5.34
C ASN A 142 -7.74 -13.40 4.48
N LEU A 143 -8.18 -12.54 3.56
CA LEU A 143 -7.29 -11.74 2.72
C LEU A 143 -6.37 -10.86 3.57
N PHE A 144 -6.92 -10.19 4.59
CA PHE A 144 -6.13 -9.38 5.49
C PHE A 144 -5.08 -10.21 6.25
N THR A 145 -5.50 -11.32 6.85
CA THR A 145 -4.64 -12.11 7.74
C THR A 145 -3.61 -12.93 6.96
N GLU A 146 -4.06 -13.69 5.96
CA GLU A 146 -3.21 -14.68 5.28
C GLU A 146 -2.38 -14.07 4.15
N VAL A 147 -2.89 -13.04 3.49
CA VAL A 147 -2.19 -12.46 2.34
C VAL A 147 -1.36 -11.25 2.77
N TYR A 148 -1.98 -10.25 3.41
CA TYR A 148 -1.26 -9.03 3.74
C TYR A 148 -0.41 -9.15 5.01
N PHE A 149 -1.01 -9.54 6.12
CA PHE A 149 -0.34 -9.49 7.41
C PHE A 149 0.78 -10.52 7.53
N LYS A 150 0.51 -11.74 7.12
CA LYS A 150 1.49 -12.83 7.11
C LYS A 150 2.65 -12.56 6.15
N ASP A 151 2.37 -12.02 4.94
CA ASP A 151 3.41 -11.62 4.01
C ASP A 151 4.35 -10.55 4.59
N ILE A 152 3.80 -9.57 5.34
CA ILE A 152 4.60 -8.57 6.03
C ILE A 152 5.49 -9.21 7.10
N GLU A 153 4.94 -10.11 7.92
CA GLU A 153 5.70 -10.81 8.97
C GLU A 153 6.85 -11.64 8.40
N GLU A 154 6.60 -12.40 7.36
CA GLU A 154 7.59 -13.27 6.72
C GLU A 154 8.67 -12.49 5.97
N ARG A 155 8.27 -11.42 5.28
CA ARG A 155 9.15 -10.60 4.44
C ARG A 155 10.14 -9.80 5.25
N TYR A 156 9.68 -9.19 6.34
CA TYR A 156 10.49 -8.25 7.12
C TYR A 156 11.10 -8.84 8.39
N ASP A 157 10.95 -10.14 8.61
CA ASP A 157 11.48 -10.85 9.79
C ASP A 157 11.12 -10.08 11.08
N ILE A 158 9.82 -9.96 11.34
CA ILE A 158 9.28 -9.10 12.39
C ILE A 158 9.65 -9.63 13.77
N GLU A 159 10.47 -8.88 14.50
CA GLU A 159 10.93 -9.25 15.85
C GLU A 159 9.81 -9.21 16.91
N MET A 160 8.82 -8.35 16.71
CA MET A 160 7.72 -8.13 17.67
C MET A 160 6.35 -8.18 16.96
N PRO A 161 5.86 -9.36 16.55
CA PRO A 161 4.59 -9.50 15.82
C PRO A 161 3.39 -8.90 16.55
N GLY A 162 3.34 -9.05 17.89
CA GLY A 162 2.29 -8.45 18.71
C GLY A 162 2.26 -6.92 18.64
N VAL A 163 3.43 -6.26 18.54
CA VAL A 163 3.50 -4.81 18.38
C VAL A 163 3.02 -4.38 16.99
N LEU A 164 3.38 -5.13 15.95
CA LEU A 164 2.88 -4.88 14.58
C LEU A 164 1.36 -5.02 14.53
N SER A 165 0.81 -6.05 15.19
CA SER A 165 -0.62 -6.29 15.28
C SER A 165 -1.35 -5.12 15.95
N GLU A 166 -0.89 -4.69 17.14
CA GLU A 166 -1.49 -3.57 17.88
C GLU A 166 -1.34 -2.23 17.14
N LEU A 167 -0.21 -2.00 16.47
CA LEU A 167 -0.01 -0.83 15.61
C LEU A 167 -1.04 -0.80 14.48
N THR A 168 -1.29 -1.96 13.86
CA THR A 168 -2.23 -2.08 12.76
C THR A 168 -3.66 -1.83 13.22
N ASP A 169 -4.03 -2.32 14.42
CA ASP A 169 -5.32 -2.04 15.04
C ASP A 169 -5.51 -0.55 15.35
N ASP A 170 -4.47 0.10 15.91
CA ASP A 170 -4.48 1.54 16.19
C ASP A 170 -4.67 2.36 14.90
N LEU A 171 -3.96 2.03 13.83
CA LEU A 171 -4.10 2.70 12.54
C LEU A 171 -5.49 2.48 11.90
N CYS A 172 -6.01 1.26 11.94
CA CYS A 172 -7.35 0.96 11.43
C CYS A 172 -8.44 1.70 12.22
N SER A 173 -8.31 1.77 13.55
CA SER A 173 -9.30 2.44 14.40
C SER A 173 -9.22 3.97 14.30
N SER A 174 -8.05 4.53 14.00
CA SER A 174 -7.81 5.97 13.93
C SER A 174 -7.49 6.47 12.51
N VAL A 175 -7.98 5.75 11.48
CA VAL A 175 -7.75 6.11 10.07
C VAL A 175 -8.12 7.57 9.81
N GLY A 176 -7.28 8.30 9.06
CA GLY A 176 -7.49 9.72 8.80
C GLY A 176 -7.15 10.66 9.97
N SER A 177 -6.78 10.14 11.13
CA SER A 177 -6.36 10.96 12.27
C SER A 177 -4.87 11.30 12.22
N LEU A 178 -4.52 12.50 12.72
CA LEU A 178 -3.12 12.91 12.82
C LEU A 178 -2.38 12.10 13.89
N THR A 179 -1.36 11.37 13.46
CA THR A 179 -0.52 10.57 14.36
C THR A 179 0.96 10.58 13.96
N ASN A 180 1.80 10.06 14.83
CA ASN A 180 3.22 9.82 14.59
C ASN A 180 3.74 8.67 15.45
N ALA A 181 4.91 8.15 15.12
CA ALA A 181 5.51 7.01 15.81
C ALA A 181 5.69 7.23 17.33
N SER A 182 6.02 8.44 17.76
CA SER A 182 6.18 8.76 19.19
C SER A 182 4.83 8.76 19.94
N LYS A 183 3.76 9.28 19.32
CA LYS A 183 2.41 9.26 19.90
C LYS A 183 1.93 7.81 20.03
N ILE A 184 2.07 7.01 18.97
CA ILE A 184 1.68 5.60 18.97
C ILE A 184 2.45 4.82 20.05
N ALA A 185 3.79 4.96 20.12
CA ALA A 185 4.59 4.30 21.15
C ALA A 185 4.13 4.63 22.56
N LYS A 186 3.80 5.91 22.83
CA LYS A 186 3.23 6.35 24.13
C LYS A 186 1.85 5.74 24.40
N THR A 187 0.99 5.68 23.38
CA THR A 187 -0.35 5.05 23.51
C THR A 187 -0.22 3.57 23.84
N LEU A 188 0.62 2.82 23.12
CA LEU A 188 0.87 1.41 23.39
C LEU A 188 1.43 1.18 24.80
N GLN A 189 2.33 2.06 25.27
CA GLN A 189 2.85 2.00 26.61
C GLN A 189 1.78 2.28 27.68
N SER A 190 0.94 3.31 27.49
CA SER A 190 -0.03 3.75 28.49
C SER A 190 -1.29 2.88 28.55
N VAL A 191 -1.77 2.39 27.40
CA VAL A 191 -3.03 1.67 27.27
C VAL A 191 -2.82 0.15 27.32
N LYS A 192 -1.77 -0.35 26.68
CA LYS A 192 -1.51 -1.79 26.52
C LYS A 192 -0.32 -2.27 27.38
N ASN A 193 0.37 -1.38 28.08
CA ASN A 193 1.60 -1.65 28.83
C ASN A 193 2.73 -2.28 27.96
N ILE A 194 2.76 -1.96 26.69
CA ILE A 194 3.75 -2.45 25.72
C ILE A 194 4.87 -1.42 25.60
N LYS A 195 6.09 -1.80 25.99
CA LYS A 195 7.29 -0.96 25.84
C LYS A 195 7.90 -1.17 24.45
N VAL A 196 7.82 -0.13 23.62
CA VAL A 196 8.41 -0.13 22.27
C VAL A 196 9.00 1.24 21.94
N SER A 197 10.10 1.26 21.21
CA SER A 197 10.72 2.52 20.77
C SER A 197 9.93 3.16 19.62
N SER A 198 9.95 4.50 19.55
CA SER A 198 9.39 5.20 18.38
C SER A 198 10.09 4.83 17.08
N THR A 199 11.36 4.46 17.12
CA THR A 199 12.13 3.97 15.96
C THR A 199 11.56 2.66 15.44
N THR A 200 11.22 1.71 16.32
CA THR A 200 10.58 0.44 15.94
C THR A 200 9.21 0.68 15.32
N ILE A 201 8.39 1.56 15.93
CA ILE A 201 7.08 1.94 15.38
C ILE A 201 7.25 2.59 14.00
N SER A 202 8.21 3.50 13.82
CA SER A 202 8.49 4.13 12.54
C SER A 202 8.86 3.10 11.46
N ARG A 203 9.67 2.11 11.82
CA ARG A 203 10.05 1.00 10.94
C ARG A 203 8.83 0.17 10.53
N TYR A 204 7.96 -0.19 11.46
CA TYR A 204 6.74 -0.96 11.18
C TYR A 204 5.71 -0.17 10.36
N LEU A 205 5.56 1.14 10.62
CA LEU A 205 4.77 2.01 9.76
C LEU A 205 5.24 1.98 8.31
N ASN A 206 6.56 2.02 8.09
CA ASN A 206 7.12 1.92 6.75
C ASN A 206 6.83 0.56 6.10
N TYR A 207 6.89 -0.54 6.85
CA TYR A 207 6.55 -1.87 6.31
C TYR A 207 5.10 -1.97 5.87
N LEU A 208 4.16 -1.39 6.65
CA LEU A 208 2.74 -1.33 6.29
C LEU A 208 2.50 -0.49 5.03
N ILE A 209 3.28 0.59 4.82
CA ILE A 209 3.22 1.41 3.62
C ILE A 209 3.86 0.68 2.43
N GLU A 210 5.04 0.12 2.60
CA GLU A 210 5.76 -0.61 1.56
C GLU A 210 4.99 -1.83 1.04
N SER A 211 4.14 -2.44 1.88
CA SER A 211 3.24 -3.54 1.52
C SER A 211 1.90 -3.10 0.93
N PHE A 212 1.73 -1.82 0.62
CA PHE A 212 0.50 -1.24 0.08
C PHE A 212 -0.75 -1.44 0.95
N LEU A 213 -0.60 -1.80 2.22
CA LEU A 213 -1.74 -1.93 3.13
C LEU A 213 -2.22 -0.56 3.62
N PHE A 214 -1.28 0.37 3.82
CA PHE A 214 -1.55 1.76 4.17
C PHE A 214 -0.80 2.71 3.25
N SER A 215 -1.33 3.92 3.14
CA SER A 215 -0.65 5.08 2.60
C SER A 215 -0.67 6.22 3.60
N ASN A 216 0.20 7.21 3.45
CA ASN A 216 0.24 8.37 4.33
C ASN A 216 0.19 9.69 3.57
N ALA A 217 -0.57 10.63 4.11
CA ALA A 217 -0.56 12.02 3.67
C ALA A 217 0.24 12.88 4.65
N LYS A 218 1.22 13.62 4.13
CA LYS A 218 2.05 14.51 4.92
C LYS A 218 1.31 15.82 5.23
N ARG A 219 1.68 16.45 6.32
CA ARG A 219 1.17 17.82 6.61
C ARG A 219 1.92 18.83 5.78
N TYR A 220 1.15 19.71 5.15
CA TYR A 220 1.67 20.84 4.40
C TYR A 220 1.15 22.15 5.00
N ASP A 221 2.07 23.02 5.42
CA ASP A 221 1.75 24.37 5.86
C ASP A 221 1.49 25.25 4.64
N VAL A 222 0.22 25.55 4.39
CA VAL A 222 -0.22 26.35 3.22
C VAL A 222 0.38 27.76 3.25
N LYS A 223 0.55 28.38 4.44
CA LYS A 223 1.12 29.71 4.60
C LYS A 223 2.64 29.71 4.58
N GLY A 224 3.25 28.80 5.34
CA GLY A 224 4.70 28.67 5.45
C GLY A 224 5.34 27.96 4.25
N LYS A 225 4.55 27.38 3.35
CA LYS A 225 4.98 26.64 2.14
C LYS A 225 6.04 25.58 2.46
N LYS A 226 5.85 24.82 3.55
CA LYS A 226 6.77 23.77 3.98
C LYS A 226 6.01 22.53 4.46
N TYR A 227 6.65 21.38 4.26
CA TYR A 227 6.18 20.13 4.81
C TYR A 227 6.60 19.98 6.27
N PHE A 228 5.69 19.44 7.07
CA PHE A 228 6.03 18.91 8.38
C PHE A 228 6.29 17.41 8.26
N GLU A 229 7.38 16.97 8.82
CA GLU A 229 7.71 15.55 8.85
C GLU A 229 6.68 14.76 9.67
N TYR A 230 6.15 15.38 10.72
CA TYR A 230 5.15 14.81 11.62
C TYR A 230 4.25 15.88 12.24
N PRO A 231 3.01 15.54 12.64
CA PRO A 231 2.31 14.28 12.42
C PRO A 231 1.78 14.14 10.98
N SER A 232 1.53 12.89 10.55
CA SER A 232 0.89 12.55 9.26
C SER A 232 -0.47 11.91 9.51
N LYS A 233 -1.31 11.84 8.47
CA LYS A 233 -2.50 10.99 8.44
C LYS A 233 -2.18 9.70 7.71
N TYR A 234 -2.77 8.59 8.18
CA TYR A 234 -2.64 7.29 7.56
C TYR A 234 -4.01 6.81 7.08
N TYR A 235 -4.05 6.23 5.90
CA TYR A 235 -5.26 5.72 5.26
C TYR A 235 -5.05 4.28 4.82
N CYS A 236 -6.04 3.43 5.06
CA CYS A 236 -6.01 2.08 4.55
C CYS A 236 -6.26 2.09 3.04
N THR A 237 -5.51 1.30 2.30
CA THR A 237 -5.64 1.22 0.83
C THR A 237 -7.02 0.72 0.40
N ASP A 238 -7.64 -0.12 1.21
CA ASP A 238 -9.02 -0.56 1.01
C ASP A 238 -9.81 -0.50 2.31
N ILE A 239 -11.02 0.09 2.25
CA ILE A 239 -11.84 0.28 3.47
C ILE A 239 -12.43 -1.04 3.97
N GLY A 240 -12.68 -2.01 3.09
CA GLY A 240 -13.15 -3.34 3.48
C GLY A 240 -12.09 -4.11 4.26
N LEU A 241 -10.81 -3.99 3.90
CA LEU A 241 -9.69 -4.55 4.65
C LEU A 241 -9.58 -3.91 6.05
N ARG A 242 -9.74 -2.58 6.14
CA ARG A 242 -9.80 -1.86 7.43
C ARG A 242 -10.93 -2.40 8.30
N ASN A 243 -12.12 -2.53 7.75
CA ASN A 243 -13.28 -3.01 8.46
C ASN A 243 -13.13 -4.48 8.89
N ALA A 244 -12.56 -5.31 8.03
CA ALA A 244 -12.27 -6.72 8.32
C ALA A 244 -11.30 -6.86 9.50
N ARG A 245 -10.25 -6.04 9.55
CA ARG A 245 -9.31 -6.01 10.69
C ARG A 245 -9.99 -5.68 12.01
N LEU A 246 -10.98 -4.79 11.99
CA LEU A 246 -11.77 -4.39 13.17
C LEU A 246 -13.02 -5.25 13.38
N ASN A 247 -13.10 -6.42 12.72
CA ASN A 247 -14.25 -7.31 12.77
C ASN A 247 -15.59 -6.63 12.46
N PHE A 248 -15.60 -5.62 11.58
CA PHE A 248 -16.75 -4.83 11.16
C PHE A 248 -17.53 -4.15 12.30
N ARG A 249 -16.84 -3.87 13.44
CA ARG A 249 -17.48 -3.32 14.65
C ARG A 249 -17.42 -1.80 14.75
N GLN A 250 -16.46 -1.17 14.08
CA GLN A 250 -16.25 0.28 14.13
C GLN A 250 -16.61 0.91 12.78
N GLN A 251 -17.73 1.64 12.76
CA GLN A 251 -18.27 2.29 11.56
C GLN A 251 -18.38 3.79 11.77
N GLU A 252 -17.25 4.45 11.92
CA GLU A 252 -17.18 5.90 12.05
C GLU A 252 -17.25 6.52 10.65
N GLU A 253 -18.46 6.91 10.23
CA GLU A 253 -18.77 7.38 8.88
C GLU A 253 -17.81 8.46 8.36
N THR A 254 -17.46 9.43 9.19
CA THR A 254 -16.58 10.53 8.80
C THR A 254 -15.18 10.06 8.44
N HIS A 255 -14.62 9.15 9.20
CA HIS A 255 -13.29 8.57 8.95
C HIS A 255 -13.28 7.63 7.75
N ILE A 256 -14.34 6.83 7.62
CA ILE A 256 -14.54 5.94 6.45
C ILE A 256 -14.65 6.78 5.19
N MET A 257 -15.50 7.81 5.19
CA MET A 257 -15.68 8.71 4.05
C MET A 257 -14.38 9.43 3.68
N GLU A 258 -13.64 9.95 4.66
CA GLU A 258 -12.35 10.60 4.44
C GLU A 258 -11.35 9.62 3.79
N ASN A 259 -11.29 8.37 4.26
CA ASN A 259 -10.42 7.35 3.65
C ASN A 259 -10.83 7.03 2.20
N ILE A 260 -12.12 6.88 1.93
CA ILE A 260 -12.63 6.62 0.57
C ILE A 260 -12.28 7.79 -0.35
N ILE A 261 -12.50 9.04 0.09
CA ILE A 261 -12.17 10.23 -0.70
C ILE A 261 -10.66 10.29 -0.98
N TYR A 262 -9.84 10.03 0.03
CA TYR A 262 -8.38 10.00 -0.13
C TYR A 262 -7.96 8.98 -1.20
N ASN A 263 -8.46 7.75 -1.12
CA ASN A 263 -8.16 6.71 -2.09
C ASN A 263 -8.66 7.06 -3.51
N GLU A 264 -9.86 7.63 -3.62
CA GLU A 264 -10.41 8.10 -4.90
C GLU A 264 -9.53 9.20 -5.53
N LEU A 265 -8.98 10.11 -4.73
CA LEU A 265 -8.05 11.14 -5.22
C LEU A 265 -6.75 10.52 -5.72
N LEU A 266 -6.20 9.52 -5.03
CA LEU A 266 -5.01 8.79 -5.48
C LEU A 266 -5.27 8.03 -6.78
N CYS A 267 -6.42 7.36 -6.92
CA CYS A 267 -6.82 6.67 -8.16
C CYS A 267 -6.93 7.63 -9.35
N ARG A 268 -7.20 8.91 -9.09
CA ARG A 268 -7.22 9.97 -10.11
C ARG A 268 -5.86 10.67 -10.28
N GLU A 269 -4.80 10.08 -9.76
CA GLU A 269 -3.42 10.57 -9.87
C GLU A 269 -3.16 11.93 -9.21
N TYR A 270 -4.02 12.35 -8.25
CA TYR A 270 -3.74 13.56 -7.47
C TYR A 270 -2.66 13.29 -6.42
N SER A 271 -1.77 14.26 -6.23
CA SER A 271 -0.90 14.31 -5.05
C SER A 271 -1.69 14.88 -3.88
N VAL A 272 -1.91 14.06 -2.85
CA VAL A 272 -2.78 14.42 -1.72
C VAL A 272 -1.95 14.69 -0.47
N ASP A 273 -2.07 15.90 0.06
CA ASP A 273 -1.45 16.32 1.31
C ASP A 273 -2.51 16.83 2.29
N VAL A 274 -2.20 16.83 3.57
CA VAL A 274 -3.04 17.41 4.61
C VAL A 274 -2.69 18.89 4.78
N GLY A 275 -3.56 19.76 4.29
CA GLY A 275 -3.41 21.21 4.46
C GLY A 275 -3.55 21.63 5.93
N VAL A 276 -2.68 22.52 6.38
CA VAL A 276 -2.78 23.16 7.69
C VAL A 276 -3.02 24.64 7.53
N VAL A 277 -4.13 25.12 8.05
CA VAL A 277 -4.47 26.54 8.08
C VAL A 277 -4.64 26.97 9.54
N GLU A 278 -3.84 27.95 9.96
CA GLU A 278 -4.06 28.61 11.26
C GLU A 278 -5.16 29.67 11.11
N ILE A 279 -6.26 29.45 11.82
CA ILE A 279 -7.33 30.43 11.95
C ILE A 279 -7.13 31.17 13.27
N VAL A 280 -7.02 32.51 13.21
CA VAL A 280 -6.96 33.36 14.39
C VAL A 280 -8.37 33.89 14.65
N GLU A 281 -9.04 33.36 15.65
CA GLU A 281 -10.30 33.91 16.14
C GLU A 281 -10.02 34.98 17.21
N THR A 282 -10.57 36.17 17.04
CA THR A 282 -10.48 37.25 18.05
C THR A 282 -11.85 37.34 18.70
N ASN A 283 -12.02 36.78 19.88
CA ASN A 283 -13.22 36.94 20.71
C ASN A 283 -12.91 37.81 21.92
N ALA A 284 -13.63 38.92 22.07
CA ALA A 284 -13.55 39.80 23.23
C ALA A 284 -12.12 40.30 23.60
N GLY A 285 -11.23 40.47 22.60
CA GLY A 285 -9.86 40.95 22.83
C GLY A 285 -8.82 39.86 23.07
N GLU A 286 -9.23 38.60 23.24
CA GLU A 286 -8.33 37.44 23.30
C GLU A 286 -8.17 36.81 21.92
N ARG A 287 -6.92 36.62 21.50
CA ARG A 287 -6.57 35.91 20.26
C ARG A 287 -6.36 34.43 20.54
N THR A 288 -7.30 33.59 20.11
CA THR A 288 -7.15 32.14 20.10
C THR A 288 -6.72 31.65 18.73
N LYS A 289 -5.65 30.85 18.66
CA LYS A 289 -5.22 30.19 17.45
C LYS A 289 -5.87 28.80 17.38
N LYS A 290 -6.67 28.54 16.34
CA LYS A 290 -7.14 27.20 15.99
C LYS A 290 -6.40 26.73 14.74
N GLN A 291 -5.99 25.46 14.71
CA GLN A 291 -5.51 24.78 13.51
C GLN A 291 -6.67 23.98 12.92
N CYS A 292 -6.98 24.23 11.66
CA CYS A 292 -7.86 23.40 10.85
C CYS A 292 -7.03 22.64 9.83
#